data_97decde8e3e9848222a41af62c242335
#
_entry.id   97decde8e3e9848222a41af62c242335
#
_cell.length_a   1.000
_cell.length_b   1.000
_cell.length_c   1.000
_cell.angle_alpha   90.00
_cell.angle_beta   90.00
_cell.angle_gamma   90.00
#
_symmetry.space_group_name_H-M   'P 1'
#
loop_
_entity.id
_entity.type
_entity.pdbx_description
1 polymer ?
#
loop_
_entity_poly.entity_id
_entity_poly.type
_entity_poly.pdbx_seq_one_letter_code
_entity_poly.pdbx_strand_id
1 'polypeptide(L)'
;MASDESLAPARSGLDPVSAAARASPGTAVRTGFPASVETRSSWVVAFTALGILAVSYGAPLVSVVALKPIAADLGGERSVPALANSLAWFGTAVGGVVMGRIAERVGVRWTVTFGALMIGLGLYVSTLGGAWPLWIGHGLFIGLIGNAGLNAPLYVYVSRWFDRRCGTALALISSGQYLAGAIWPPLFERAVAAFGWSRTMLLVGAVLVAVIVPAAFVLRPPPRAQALGPAAGTSRSGGRVLGWPPNIVLAIVSVASFFCCIPMAMPSTHLIAFCGDLGIAPARGAIMLSVLLATAFVSRQIWGWISDRFGGLRTVLVGSASMAAAMTAFLLTQNEAGLFAVAAAFGLGYSGIIPAYVLAVRQLFPAQEASWRVPTLLLCSGSGMAAGGWLAGLLYDRYGFYAPAFGTGIAFNLANLVLIGLLVSRRRYAGHGIPALAA
;
A
#
# COMPACT_ATOMS: atom_id res chain seq x y z
N MET A 1 85.60 -15.58 36.06
CA MET A 1 85.56 -15.48 37.50
C MET A 1 84.12 -15.69 37.86
N ALA A 2 83.80 -16.88 38.18
CA ALA A 2 83.65 -17.49 39.51
C ALA A 2 82.23 -17.08 40.00
N SER A 3 81.47 -17.94 40.15
CA SER A 3 81.14 -19.20 40.86
C SER A 3 79.80 -18.97 41.56
N ASP A 4 78.88 -19.74 41.36
CA ASP A 4 78.58 -21.02 42.01
C ASP A 4 77.51 -20.93 43.10
N GLU A 5 76.61 -21.84 42.96
CA GLU A 5 75.99 -22.77 43.91
C GLU A 5 74.87 -22.21 44.80
N SER A 6 73.78 -22.80 44.95
CA SER A 6 73.25 -24.17 44.96
C SER A 6 72.26 -24.26 46.12
N LEU A 7 71.30 -25.12 45.96
CA LEU A 7 70.58 -25.88 47.00
C LEU A 7 69.19 -25.42 47.45
N ALA A 8 68.22 -26.15 46.95
CA ALA A 8 67.06 -26.55 47.69
C ALA A 8 67.44 -27.50 48.88
N PRO A 9 66.50 -27.99 49.73
CA PRO A 9 65.07 -28.09 49.72
C PRO A 9 64.41 -27.89 51.12
N ALA A 10 63.07 -27.91 51.21
CA ALA A 10 62.34 -28.79 52.11
C ALA A 10 60.87 -28.31 52.31
N ARG A 11 60.01 -29.11 51.88
CA ARG A 11 58.84 -29.77 52.43
C ARG A 11 58.26 -29.26 53.76
N SER A 12 56.95 -29.07 53.71
CA SER A 12 55.82 -29.59 54.52
C SER A 12 54.80 -28.47 54.68
N GLY A 13 53.56 -28.58 54.47
CA GLY A 13 52.63 -29.62 54.73
C GLY A 13 51.40 -28.97 55.34
N LEU A 14 50.22 -29.48 55.01
CA LEU A 14 48.95 -29.23 55.71
C LEU A 14 48.20 -27.99 55.29
N ASP A 15 47.19 -28.20 54.73
CA ASP A 15 45.79 -28.62 54.71
C ASP A 15 44.84 -27.55 54.20
N PRO A 16 43.91 -27.91 53.32
CA PRO A 16 42.88 -26.99 52.79
C PRO A 16 41.59 -27.15 53.56
N VAL A 17 41.33 -26.33 54.53
CA VAL A 17 39.97 -26.23 55.09
C VAL A 17 39.68 -24.78 55.45
N SER A 18 38.52 -24.34 54.94
CA SER A 18 37.78 -23.20 55.47
C SER A 18 38.19 -21.79 55.09
N ALA A 19 37.86 -21.42 53.86
CA ALA A 19 37.35 -20.07 53.60
C ALA A 19 36.05 -20.18 52.80
N ALA A 20 34.97 -20.55 53.49
CA ALA A 20 33.62 -20.36 52.98
C ALA A 20 33.43 -18.86 52.75
N ALA A 21 33.84 -18.40 51.56
CA ALA A 21 33.47 -17.09 51.05
C ALA A 21 31.94 -17.03 51.00
N ARG A 22 31.39 -16.15 51.76
CA ARG A 22 29.99 -15.72 51.70
C ARG A 22 29.69 -15.34 50.26
N ALA A 23 29.12 -16.26 49.50
CA ALA A 23 28.48 -15.95 48.23
C ALA A 23 27.29 -15.02 48.55
N SER A 24 27.42 -13.78 48.23
CA SER A 24 26.30 -12.86 48.13
C SER A 24 25.24 -13.51 47.23
N PRO A 25 23.95 -13.45 47.59
CA PRO A 25 22.89 -14.03 46.76
C PRO A 25 22.95 -13.34 45.40
N GLY A 26 23.33 -14.11 44.38
CA GLY A 26 23.44 -13.66 43.01
C GLY A 26 22.22 -12.86 42.62
N THR A 27 22.46 -11.66 42.19
CA THR A 27 21.55 -10.90 41.36
C THR A 27 21.23 -11.82 40.19
N ALA A 28 20.08 -12.53 40.29
CA ALA A 28 19.49 -13.23 39.16
C ALA A 28 19.36 -12.20 38.07
N VAL A 29 20.21 -12.29 37.05
CA VAL A 29 20.03 -11.55 35.81
C VAL A 29 18.68 -12.00 35.31
N ARG A 30 17.65 -11.19 35.61
CA ARG A 30 16.34 -11.32 34.99
C ARG A 30 16.58 -11.17 33.50
N THR A 31 16.66 -12.29 32.79
CA THR A 31 16.48 -12.37 31.35
C THR A 31 15.02 -12.04 31.06
N GLY A 32 14.62 -10.85 31.44
CA GLY A 32 13.34 -10.29 31.06
C GLY A 32 13.45 -9.97 29.57
N PHE A 33 12.70 -10.70 28.76
CA PHE A 33 12.40 -10.23 27.40
C PHE A 33 11.99 -8.75 27.51
N PRO A 34 12.54 -7.86 26.68
CA PRO A 34 12.17 -6.45 26.73
C PRO A 34 10.65 -6.34 26.67
N ALA A 35 10.07 -5.56 27.58
CA ALA A 35 8.63 -5.38 27.65
C ALA A 35 8.14 -4.91 26.26
N SER A 36 7.11 -5.58 25.71
CA SER A 36 6.54 -5.22 24.43
C SER A 36 6.14 -3.75 24.39
N VAL A 37 6.45 -3.07 23.30
CA VAL A 37 6.09 -1.67 23.03
C VAL A 37 4.57 -1.56 22.78
N GLU A 38 3.92 -2.67 22.43
CA GLU A 38 2.48 -2.71 22.14
C GLU A 38 1.64 -2.51 23.38
N THR A 39 0.84 -1.46 23.36
CA THR A 39 -0.12 -1.09 24.40
C THR A 39 -1.47 -0.79 23.79
N ARG A 40 -2.49 -0.53 24.62
CA ARG A 40 -3.79 -0.05 24.14
C ARG A 40 -3.66 1.26 23.37
N SER A 41 -2.72 2.12 23.75
CA SER A 41 -2.44 3.37 23.03
C SER A 41 -1.88 3.13 21.63
N SER A 42 -1.14 2.05 21.38
CA SER A 42 -0.66 1.69 20.03
C SER A 42 -1.83 1.42 19.08
N TRP A 43 -2.87 0.74 19.55
CA TRP A 43 -4.07 0.51 18.74
C TRP A 43 -4.89 1.78 18.52
N VAL A 44 -4.98 2.67 19.51
CA VAL A 44 -5.61 3.99 19.32
C VAL A 44 -4.89 4.77 18.21
N VAL A 45 -3.56 4.76 18.22
CA VAL A 45 -2.75 5.37 17.16
C VAL A 45 -3.02 4.73 15.80
N ALA A 46 -3.09 3.41 15.71
CA ALA A 46 -3.36 2.70 14.46
C ALA A 46 -4.76 3.02 13.90
N PHE A 47 -5.80 3.04 14.76
CA PHE A 47 -7.14 3.41 14.34
C PHE A 47 -7.26 4.89 13.98
N THR A 48 -6.56 5.78 14.67
CA THR A 48 -6.49 7.20 14.30
C THR A 48 -5.83 7.37 12.92
N ALA A 49 -4.72 6.67 12.67
CA ALA A 49 -4.06 6.68 11.38
C ALA A 49 -4.95 6.09 10.26
N LEU A 50 -5.66 5.00 10.52
CA LEU A 50 -6.68 4.45 9.62
C LEU A 50 -7.75 5.50 9.29
N GLY A 51 -8.30 6.18 10.31
CA GLY A 51 -9.30 7.24 10.13
C GLY A 51 -8.77 8.39 9.29
N ILE A 52 -7.55 8.89 9.57
CA ILE A 52 -6.90 9.93 8.79
C ILE A 52 -6.77 9.51 7.33
N LEU A 53 -6.29 8.29 7.05
CA LEU A 53 -6.15 7.79 5.69
C LEU A 53 -7.51 7.57 5.01
N ALA A 54 -8.50 7.03 5.71
CA ALA A 54 -9.85 6.86 5.18
C ALA A 54 -10.51 8.19 4.82
N VAL A 55 -10.23 9.25 5.58
CA VAL A 55 -10.73 10.59 5.29
C VAL A 55 -9.94 11.20 4.12
N SER A 56 -8.61 11.14 4.11
CA SER A 56 -7.76 11.76 3.07
C SER A 56 -7.98 11.17 1.67
N TYR A 57 -8.19 9.85 1.57
CA TYR A 57 -8.48 9.20 0.30
C TYR A 57 -9.88 9.57 -0.26
N GLY A 58 -10.72 10.24 0.51
CA GLY A 58 -11.94 10.86 0.00
C GLY A 58 -11.67 11.95 -1.04
N ALA A 59 -10.57 12.70 -0.94
CA ALA A 59 -10.27 13.80 -1.85
C ALA A 59 -10.22 13.38 -3.34
N PRO A 60 -9.41 12.40 -3.77
CA PRO A 60 -9.40 11.98 -5.17
C PRO A 60 -10.69 11.27 -5.59
N LEU A 61 -11.47 10.69 -4.66
CA LEU A 61 -12.73 10.02 -4.99
C LEU A 61 -13.82 10.97 -5.45
N VAL A 62 -13.77 12.27 -5.12
CA VAL A 62 -14.75 13.24 -5.62
C VAL A 62 -14.70 13.30 -7.15
N SER A 63 -13.50 13.31 -7.75
CA SER A 63 -13.34 13.33 -9.22
C SER A 63 -13.82 12.02 -9.88
N VAL A 64 -13.78 10.90 -9.16
CA VAL A 64 -14.29 9.60 -9.61
C VAL A 64 -15.82 9.59 -9.60
N VAL A 65 -16.44 10.05 -8.50
CA VAL A 65 -17.90 10.09 -8.37
C VAL A 65 -18.50 11.12 -9.32
N ALA A 66 -17.89 12.28 -9.45
CA ALA A 66 -18.33 13.37 -10.32
C ALA A 66 -17.74 13.30 -11.74
N LEU A 67 -17.23 12.15 -12.19
CA LEU A 67 -16.53 12.02 -13.47
C LEU A 67 -17.37 12.54 -14.64
N LYS A 68 -18.64 12.13 -14.77
CA LYS A 68 -19.52 12.60 -15.83
C LYS A 68 -19.84 14.11 -15.75
N PRO A 69 -20.28 14.67 -14.59
CA PRO A 69 -20.50 16.10 -14.46
C PRO A 69 -19.25 16.94 -14.76
N ILE A 70 -18.07 16.55 -14.26
CA ILE A 70 -16.81 17.27 -14.54
C ILE A 70 -16.47 17.20 -16.03
N ALA A 71 -16.60 16.02 -16.65
CA ALA A 71 -16.35 15.87 -18.09
C ALA A 71 -17.30 16.77 -18.90
N ALA A 72 -18.59 16.80 -18.57
CA ALA A 72 -19.57 17.63 -19.27
C ALA A 72 -19.24 19.12 -19.21
N ASP A 73 -18.78 19.61 -18.05
CA ASP A 73 -18.41 21.02 -17.87
C ASP A 73 -17.04 21.40 -18.52
N LEU A 74 -16.16 20.41 -18.75
CA LEU A 74 -14.79 20.62 -19.23
C LEU A 74 -14.56 20.14 -20.68
N GLY A 75 -15.59 20.03 -21.50
CA GLY A 75 -15.47 19.71 -22.92
C GLY A 75 -15.96 18.33 -23.34
N GLY A 76 -16.51 17.54 -22.41
CA GLY A 76 -17.14 16.25 -22.69
C GLY A 76 -16.22 15.03 -22.58
N GLU A 77 -14.90 15.22 -22.49
CA GLU A 77 -13.92 14.12 -22.44
C GLU A 77 -13.80 13.53 -21.03
N ARG A 78 -14.00 12.22 -20.90
CA ARG A 78 -13.83 11.48 -19.62
C ARG A 78 -12.38 11.29 -19.21
N SER A 79 -11.46 11.37 -20.16
CA SER A 79 -10.03 11.34 -19.90
C SER A 79 -9.56 12.50 -19.02
N VAL A 80 -10.21 13.67 -19.06
CA VAL A 80 -9.85 14.85 -18.28
C VAL A 80 -9.97 14.62 -16.77
N PRO A 81 -11.17 14.25 -16.20
CA PRO A 81 -11.27 13.94 -14.78
C PRO A 81 -10.55 12.63 -14.39
N ALA A 82 -10.48 11.66 -15.31
CA ALA A 82 -9.74 10.42 -15.06
C ALA A 82 -8.24 10.69 -14.90
N LEU A 83 -7.66 11.60 -15.72
CA LEU A 83 -6.26 12.03 -15.59
C LEU A 83 -6.01 12.73 -14.24
N ALA A 84 -6.95 13.53 -13.75
CA ALA A 84 -6.81 14.17 -12.44
C ALA A 84 -6.64 13.13 -11.32
N ASN A 85 -7.52 12.11 -11.27
CA ASN A 85 -7.39 11.00 -10.33
C ASN A 85 -6.08 10.22 -10.53
N SER A 86 -5.68 9.98 -11.77
CA SER A 86 -4.43 9.29 -12.10
C SER A 86 -3.20 10.06 -11.63
N LEU A 87 -3.18 11.38 -11.82
CA LEU A 87 -2.11 12.26 -11.34
C LEU A 87 -2.04 12.28 -9.80
N ALA A 88 -3.16 12.18 -9.11
CA ALA A 88 -3.18 12.08 -7.65
C ALA A 88 -2.51 10.76 -7.18
N TRP A 89 -2.75 9.64 -7.84
CA TRP A 89 -2.09 8.37 -7.55
C TRP A 89 -0.60 8.41 -7.83
N PHE A 90 -0.21 8.89 -9.02
CA PHE A 90 1.19 9.02 -9.41
C PHE A 90 1.94 9.98 -8.48
N GLY A 91 1.35 11.14 -8.20
CA GLY A 91 1.92 12.13 -7.27
C GLY A 91 2.13 11.54 -5.87
N THR A 92 1.15 10.79 -5.35
CA THR A 92 1.27 10.11 -4.04
C THR A 92 2.42 9.12 -4.01
N ALA A 93 2.61 8.35 -5.09
CA ALA A 93 3.70 7.38 -5.18
C ALA A 93 5.08 8.06 -5.20
N VAL A 94 5.24 9.10 -6.00
CA VAL A 94 6.50 9.86 -6.12
C VAL A 94 6.78 10.67 -4.85
N GLY A 95 5.79 11.41 -4.39
CA GLY A 95 5.91 12.30 -3.22
C GLY A 95 6.17 11.57 -1.91
N GLY A 96 5.68 10.32 -1.79
CA GLY A 96 5.85 9.52 -0.58
C GLY A 96 7.30 9.29 -0.18
N VAL A 97 8.22 9.19 -1.15
CA VAL A 97 9.65 9.03 -0.90
C VAL A 97 10.25 10.28 -0.24
N VAL A 98 9.85 11.46 -0.72
CA VAL A 98 10.32 12.75 -0.19
C VAL A 98 9.67 13.05 1.15
N MET A 99 8.35 12.90 1.23
CA MET A 99 7.57 13.21 2.44
C MET A 99 7.90 12.30 3.61
N GLY A 100 8.26 11.03 3.36
CA GLY A 100 8.77 10.14 4.39
C GLY A 100 10.03 10.68 5.08
N ARG A 101 10.99 11.21 4.30
CA ARG A 101 12.22 11.84 4.84
C ARG A 101 11.94 13.14 5.59
N ILE A 102 11.01 13.95 5.09
CA ILE A 102 10.61 15.20 5.74
C ILE A 102 9.96 14.88 7.10
N ALA A 103 9.10 13.87 7.17
CA ALA A 103 8.43 13.47 8.40
C ALA A 103 9.39 12.99 9.50
N GLU A 104 10.53 12.41 9.13
CA GLU A 104 11.57 12.02 10.09
C GLU A 104 12.23 13.24 10.77
N ARG A 105 12.32 14.37 10.07
CA ARG A 105 12.95 15.61 10.56
C ARG A 105 11.96 16.50 11.30
N VAL A 106 10.77 16.69 10.75
CA VAL A 106 9.78 17.65 11.22
C VAL A 106 8.77 17.01 12.19
N GLY A 107 8.60 15.69 12.09
CA GLY A 107 7.63 14.92 12.87
C GLY A 107 6.32 14.70 12.13
N VAL A 108 5.70 13.53 12.39
CA VAL A 108 4.49 13.05 11.67
C VAL A 108 3.30 13.99 11.82
N ARG A 109 3.11 14.60 13.02
CA ARG A 109 2.01 15.52 13.29
C ARG A 109 1.98 16.68 12.30
N TRP A 110 3.12 17.35 12.12
CA TRP A 110 3.23 18.50 11.24
C TRP A 110 3.13 18.14 9.77
N THR A 111 3.69 16.98 9.39
CA THR A 111 3.59 16.48 8.01
C THR A 111 2.15 16.14 7.64
N VAL A 112 1.41 15.52 8.56
CA VAL A 112 -0.02 15.20 8.36
C VAL A 112 -0.87 16.48 8.31
N THR A 113 -0.62 17.44 9.21
CA THR A 113 -1.33 18.73 9.20
C THR A 113 -1.09 19.49 7.90
N PHE A 114 0.17 19.60 7.48
CA PHE A 114 0.54 20.26 6.23
C PHE A 114 -0.09 19.54 5.02
N GLY A 115 -0.02 18.22 4.99
CA GLY A 115 -0.65 17.41 3.93
C GLY A 115 -2.16 17.61 3.85
N ALA A 116 -2.85 17.67 4.99
CA ALA A 116 -4.29 17.94 5.03
C ALA A 116 -4.65 19.32 4.46
N LEU A 117 -3.88 20.36 4.82
CA LEU A 117 -4.06 21.72 4.27
C LEU A 117 -3.81 21.73 2.75
N MET A 118 -2.81 21.00 2.27
CA MET A 118 -2.52 20.89 0.83
C MET A 118 -3.63 20.13 0.09
N ILE A 119 -4.24 19.12 0.69
CA ILE A 119 -5.42 18.44 0.11
C ILE A 119 -6.59 19.42 -0.03
N GLY A 120 -6.88 20.20 1.03
CA GLY A 120 -7.92 21.23 1.01
C GLY A 120 -7.66 22.27 -0.09
N LEU A 121 -6.42 22.78 -0.17
CA LEU A 121 -6.00 23.71 -1.21
C LEU A 121 -6.12 23.08 -2.62
N GLY A 122 -5.75 21.81 -2.77
CA GLY A 122 -5.87 21.09 -4.05
C GLY A 122 -7.31 20.96 -4.52
N LEU A 123 -8.24 20.65 -3.61
CA LEU A 123 -9.66 20.62 -3.92
C LEU A 123 -10.19 22.02 -4.30
N TYR A 124 -9.75 23.08 -3.62
CA TYR A 124 -10.07 24.45 -3.99
C TYR A 124 -9.54 24.80 -5.39
N VAL A 125 -8.26 24.57 -5.65
CA VAL A 125 -7.63 24.83 -6.96
C VAL A 125 -8.36 24.08 -8.08
N SER A 126 -8.79 22.85 -7.83
CA SER A 126 -9.54 22.04 -8.79
C SER A 126 -10.87 22.66 -9.21
N THR A 127 -11.43 23.60 -8.44
CA THR A 127 -12.70 24.29 -8.73
C THR A 127 -12.54 25.59 -9.51
N LEU A 128 -11.33 26.05 -9.80
CA LEU A 128 -11.07 27.33 -10.48
C LEU A 128 -11.43 27.34 -11.98
N GLY A 129 -11.87 26.20 -12.50
CA GLY A 129 -12.32 26.05 -13.89
C GLY A 129 -11.21 25.63 -14.84
N GLY A 130 -11.58 24.82 -15.84
CA GLY A 130 -10.66 24.26 -16.83
C GLY A 130 -9.92 23.01 -16.39
N ALA A 131 -9.28 22.32 -17.34
CA ALA A 131 -8.58 21.06 -17.10
C ALA A 131 -7.28 21.26 -16.29
N TRP A 132 -6.53 22.33 -16.56
CA TRP A 132 -5.24 22.58 -15.89
C TRP A 132 -5.35 22.76 -14.36
N PRO A 133 -6.25 23.62 -13.82
CA PRO A 133 -6.44 23.70 -12.38
C PRO A 133 -6.85 22.37 -11.74
N LEU A 134 -7.70 21.58 -12.43
CA LEU A 134 -8.09 20.26 -11.97
C LEU A 134 -6.89 19.30 -11.86
N TRP A 135 -6.02 19.29 -12.87
CA TRP A 135 -4.82 18.43 -12.87
C TRP A 135 -3.77 18.88 -11.86
N ILE A 136 -3.53 20.18 -11.74
CA ILE A 136 -2.60 20.73 -10.74
C ILE A 136 -3.14 20.47 -9.34
N GLY A 137 -4.43 20.72 -9.10
CA GLY A 137 -5.06 20.46 -7.82
C GLY A 137 -4.92 19.01 -7.37
N HIS A 138 -5.23 18.08 -8.26
CA HIS A 138 -5.14 16.65 -7.95
C HIS A 138 -3.71 16.11 -7.97
N GLY A 139 -2.92 16.43 -8.97
CA GLY A 139 -1.57 15.88 -9.13
C GLY A 139 -0.56 16.43 -8.13
N LEU A 140 -0.46 17.77 -8.04
CA LEU A 140 0.51 18.44 -7.20
C LEU A 140 0.03 18.52 -5.75
N PHE A 141 -1.13 19.16 -5.51
CA PHE A 141 -1.56 19.47 -4.14
C PHE A 141 -2.14 18.25 -3.43
N ILE A 142 -3.07 17.51 -4.05
CA ILE A 142 -3.67 16.34 -3.42
C ILE A 142 -2.69 15.16 -3.44
N GLY A 143 -2.06 14.86 -4.58
CA GLY A 143 -1.20 13.68 -4.75
C GLY A 143 0.19 13.87 -4.17
N LEU A 144 1.01 14.68 -4.86
CA LEU A 144 2.46 14.79 -4.61
C LEU A 144 2.80 15.33 -3.21
N ILE A 145 2.01 16.25 -2.69
CA ILE A 145 2.25 16.90 -1.40
C ILE A 145 1.29 16.34 -0.35
N GLY A 146 -0.02 16.39 -0.61
CA GLY A 146 -1.06 16.08 0.33
C GLY A 146 -1.05 14.62 0.78
N ASN A 147 -1.58 13.72 -0.03
CA ASN A 147 -1.66 12.29 0.29
C ASN A 147 -0.27 11.66 0.52
N ALA A 148 0.76 12.11 -0.19
CA ALA A 148 2.13 11.69 0.06
C ALA A 148 2.62 12.07 1.47
N GLY A 149 2.21 13.26 1.96
CA GLY A 149 2.52 13.74 3.30
C GLY A 149 1.78 13.00 4.42
N LEU A 150 0.71 12.29 4.11
CA LEU A 150 -0.02 11.48 5.07
C LEU A 150 0.40 9.99 4.99
N ASN A 151 0.42 9.44 3.79
CA ASN A 151 0.58 8.00 3.57
C ASN A 151 1.90 7.48 4.11
N ALA A 152 3.01 7.80 3.48
CA ALA A 152 4.32 7.29 3.85
C ALA A 152 4.70 7.60 5.31
N PRO A 153 4.50 8.84 5.82
CA PRO A 153 4.76 9.15 7.21
C PRO A 153 3.95 8.32 8.21
N LEU A 154 2.66 8.11 7.97
CA LEU A 154 1.82 7.34 8.89
C LEU A 154 2.20 5.87 8.92
N TYR A 155 2.61 5.27 7.78
CA TYR A 155 3.10 3.90 7.77
C TYR A 155 4.37 3.73 8.60
N VAL A 156 5.35 4.62 8.44
CA VAL A 156 6.59 4.60 9.22
C VAL A 156 6.30 4.87 10.70
N TYR A 157 5.42 5.83 10.99
CA TYR A 157 5.06 6.19 12.35
C TYR A 157 4.36 5.03 13.07
N VAL A 158 3.35 4.40 12.49
CA VAL A 158 2.63 3.28 13.10
C VAL A 158 3.55 2.07 13.28
N SER A 159 4.47 1.79 12.35
CA SER A 159 5.41 0.69 12.49
C SER A 159 6.31 0.79 13.75
N ARG A 160 6.52 2.00 14.28
CA ARG A 160 7.31 2.25 15.50
C ARG A 160 6.53 2.01 16.82
N TRP A 161 5.21 1.79 16.73
CA TRP A 161 4.33 1.53 17.86
C TRP A 161 4.06 0.04 18.09
N PHE A 162 4.53 -0.81 17.17
CA PHE A 162 4.24 -2.25 17.18
C PHE A 162 5.54 -3.06 16.99
N ASP A 163 5.76 -4.04 17.87
CA ASP A 163 6.85 -5.00 17.79
C ASP A 163 6.35 -6.41 17.40
N ARG A 164 5.23 -6.86 17.96
CA ARG A 164 4.68 -8.21 17.73
C ARG A 164 3.67 -8.27 16.58
N ARG A 165 2.81 -7.25 16.45
CA ARG A 165 1.70 -7.21 15.48
C ARG A 165 1.87 -6.10 14.44
N CYS A 166 3.11 -5.74 14.14
CA CYS A 166 3.42 -4.67 13.18
C CYS A 166 2.78 -4.93 11.80
N GLY A 167 2.84 -6.17 11.29
CA GLY A 167 2.20 -6.55 10.04
C GLY A 167 0.69 -6.32 10.04
N THR A 168 0.00 -6.71 11.12
CA THR A 168 -1.45 -6.50 11.29
C THR A 168 -1.80 -5.02 11.34
N ALA A 169 -1.04 -4.21 12.07
CA ALA A 169 -1.26 -2.77 12.15
C ALA A 169 -1.04 -2.08 10.80
N LEU A 170 0.00 -2.45 10.05
CA LEU A 170 0.25 -1.91 8.71
C LEU A 170 -0.81 -2.37 7.71
N ALA A 171 -1.29 -3.61 7.78
CA ALA A 171 -2.40 -4.08 6.97
C ALA A 171 -3.68 -3.29 7.26
N LEU A 172 -3.95 -3.02 8.55
CA LEU A 172 -5.10 -2.23 8.97
C LEU A 172 -5.06 -0.82 8.37
N ILE A 173 -3.98 -0.07 8.57
CA ILE A 173 -3.90 1.31 8.06
C ILE A 173 -3.89 1.36 6.53
N SER A 174 -3.27 0.36 5.86
CA SER A 174 -3.28 0.26 4.40
C SER A 174 -4.68 0.00 3.81
N SER A 175 -5.61 -0.43 4.64
CA SER A 175 -7.01 -0.61 4.23
C SER A 175 -7.81 0.70 4.25
N GLY A 176 -7.21 1.83 4.68
CA GLY A 176 -7.87 3.14 4.73
C GLY A 176 -8.45 3.59 3.41
N GLN A 177 -7.76 3.35 2.29
CA GLN A 177 -8.26 3.66 0.95
C GLN A 177 -9.54 2.89 0.59
N TYR A 178 -9.64 1.62 1.01
CA TYR A 178 -10.84 0.80 0.76
C TYR A 178 -11.98 1.22 1.66
N LEU A 179 -11.68 1.59 2.91
CA LEU A 179 -12.67 2.15 3.83
C LEU A 179 -13.21 3.49 3.32
N ALA A 180 -12.32 4.36 2.79
CA ALA A 180 -12.73 5.58 2.09
C ALA A 180 -13.71 5.26 0.95
N GLY A 181 -13.34 4.33 0.10
CA GLY A 181 -14.16 3.94 -1.04
C GLY A 181 -15.46 3.22 -0.69
N ALA A 182 -15.53 2.59 0.49
CA ALA A 182 -16.77 2.01 0.99
C ALA A 182 -17.77 3.05 1.50
N ILE A 183 -17.28 4.18 2.03
CA ILE A 183 -18.11 5.18 2.73
C ILE A 183 -18.43 6.39 1.84
N TRP A 184 -17.43 6.97 1.17
CA TRP A 184 -17.55 8.26 0.52
C TRP A 184 -18.42 8.28 -0.75
N PRO A 185 -18.42 7.27 -1.66
CA PRO A 185 -19.11 7.40 -2.94
C PRO A 185 -20.61 7.73 -2.83
N PRO A 186 -21.44 7.08 -1.97
CA PRO A 186 -22.84 7.44 -1.83
C PRO A 186 -23.06 8.83 -1.21
N LEU A 187 -22.12 9.27 -0.36
CA LEU A 187 -22.18 10.60 0.25
C LEU A 187 -21.84 11.68 -0.79
N PHE A 188 -20.81 11.46 -1.58
CA PHE A 188 -20.40 12.38 -2.64
C PHE A 188 -21.42 12.46 -3.77
N GLU A 189 -22.02 11.33 -4.14
CA GLU A 189 -23.06 11.32 -5.17
C GLU A 189 -24.22 12.22 -4.75
N ARG A 190 -24.73 12.08 -3.53
CA ARG A 190 -25.81 12.95 -3.00
C ARG A 190 -25.38 14.42 -2.93
N ALA A 191 -24.14 14.69 -2.51
CA ALA A 191 -23.62 16.05 -2.45
C ALA A 191 -23.46 16.66 -3.85
N VAL A 192 -22.97 15.89 -4.82
CA VAL A 192 -22.83 16.34 -6.22
C VAL A 192 -24.21 16.59 -6.85
N ALA A 193 -25.18 15.72 -6.60
CA ALA A 193 -26.55 15.89 -7.08
C ALA A 193 -27.22 17.16 -6.49
N ALA A 194 -26.97 17.48 -5.20
CA ALA A 194 -27.57 18.60 -4.53
C ALA A 194 -26.86 19.94 -4.80
N PHE A 195 -25.52 19.97 -4.83
CA PHE A 195 -24.73 21.20 -4.82
C PHE A 195 -23.84 21.37 -6.07
N GLY A 196 -23.77 20.35 -6.93
CA GLY A 196 -22.80 20.29 -8.01
C GLY A 196 -21.39 19.87 -7.55
N TRP A 197 -20.55 19.46 -8.49
CA TRP A 197 -19.21 18.91 -8.18
C TRP A 197 -18.25 19.95 -7.57
N SER A 198 -18.28 21.19 -8.05
CA SER A 198 -17.37 22.25 -7.59
C SER A 198 -17.59 22.59 -6.11
N ARG A 199 -18.85 22.83 -5.71
CA ARG A 199 -19.19 23.10 -4.31
C ARG A 199 -18.94 21.87 -3.44
N THR A 200 -19.20 20.68 -3.96
CA THR A 200 -18.89 19.42 -3.24
C THR A 200 -17.39 19.31 -2.94
N MET A 201 -16.51 19.63 -3.90
CA MET A 201 -15.06 19.65 -3.65
C MET A 201 -14.67 20.62 -2.53
N LEU A 202 -15.24 21.82 -2.50
CA LEU A 202 -14.98 22.81 -1.45
C LEU A 202 -15.45 22.30 -0.07
N LEU A 203 -16.68 21.78 0.01
CA LEU A 203 -17.22 21.22 1.25
C LEU A 203 -16.38 20.04 1.76
N VAL A 204 -16.03 19.13 0.87
CA VAL A 204 -15.16 17.97 1.19
C VAL A 204 -13.81 18.47 1.66
N GLY A 205 -13.20 19.44 1.00
CA GLY A 205 -11.92 20.02 1.43
C GLY A 205 -11.99 20.60 2.84
N ALA A 206 -13.03 21.35 3.15
CA ALA A 206 -13.25 21.91 4.49
C ALA A 206 -13.42 20.81 5.54
N VAL A 207 -14.25 19.78 5.26
CA VAL A 207 -14.47 18.65 6.16
C VAL A 207 -13.17 17.86 6.38
N LEU A 208 -12.40 17.58 5.31
CA LEU A 208 -11.13 16.87 5.41
C LEU A 208 -10.14 17.61 6.33
N VAL A 209 -9.98 18.91 6.14
CA VAL A 209 -9.11 19.74 6.98
C VAL A 209 -9.61 19.75 8.42
N ALA A 210 -10.92 19.99 8.64
CA ALA A 210 -11.53 20.03 9.96
C ALA A 210 -11.42 18.72 10.74
N VAL A 211 -11.36 17.58 10.07
CA VAL A 211 -11.22 16.26 10.70
C VAL A 211 -9.76 15.85 10.86
N ILE A 212 -8.94 15.99 9.81
CA ILE A 212 -7.57 15.48 9.82
C ILE A 212 -6.67 16.35 10.72
N VAL A 213 -6.82 17.67 10.71
CA VAL A 213 -5.97 18.55 11.52
C VAL A 213 -6.11 18.26 13.02
N PRO A 214 -7.30 18.21 13.64
CA PRO A 214 -7.42 17.80 15.03
C PRO A 214 -6.94 16.37 15.30
N ALA A 215 -7.23 15.42 14.38
CA ALA A 215 -6.78 14.05 14.51
C ALA A 215 -5.24 13.93 14.50
N ALA A 216 -4.53 14.79 13.76
CA ALA A 216 -3.08 14.84 13.76
C ALA A 216 -2.49 15.21 15.13
N PHE A 217 -3.20 16.00 15.94
CA PHE A 217 -2.76 16.35 17.30
C PHE A 217 -2.92 15.21 18.31
N VAL A 218 -3.71 14.19 17.99
CA VAL A 218 -3.79 12.94 18.78
C VAL A 218 -2.53 12.09 18.59
N LEU A 219 -1.82 12.25 17.47
CA LEU A 219 -0.59 11.51 17.18
C LEU A 219 0.54 11.95 18.12
N ARG A 220 0.87 11.11 19.09
CA ARG A 220 1.94 11.36 20.08
C ARG A 220 3.29 10.91 19.54
N PRO A 221 4.43 11.41 20.07
CA PRO A 221 5.73 10.87 19.73
C PRO A 221 5.75 9.35 19.99
N PRO A 222 6.32 8.54 19.09
CA PRO A 222 6.42 7.11 19.32
C PRO A 222 7.27 6.82 20.55
N PRO A 223 7.03 5.71 21.28
CA PRO A 223 7.92 5.26 22.35
C PRO A 223 9.33 5.18 21.77
N ARG A 224 10.35 5.54 22.57
CA ARG A 224 11.73 5.42 22.11
C ARG A 224 11.97 3.97 21.71
N ALA A 225 12.05 3.71 20.42
CA ALA A 225 12.45 2.42 19.91
C ALA A 225 13.90 2.19 20.38
N GLN A 226 14.13 1.17 21.18
CA GLN A 226 15.45 0.55 21.21
C GLN A 226 15.74 0.21 19.75
N ALA A 227 16.84 0.75 19.23
CA ALA A 227 17.27 0.51 17.87
C ALA A 227 17.21 -1.01 17.65
N LEU A 228 16.28 -1.45 16.82
CA LEU A 228 16.30 -2.81 16.29
C LEU A 228 17.65 -2.92 15.59
N GLY A 229 18.55 -3.64 16.22
CA GLY A 229 19.87 -3.91 15.65
C GLY A 229 19.67 -4.44 14.23
N PRO A 230 20.62 -4.20 13.33
CA PRO A 230 20.52 -4.69 11.96
C PRO A 230 20.25 -6.19 12.05
N ALA A 231 19.14 -6.64 11.48
CA ALA A 231 18.85 -8.06 11.37
C ALA A 231 20.06 -8.72 10.72
N ALA A 232 20.77 -9.55 11.51
CA ALA A 232 21.93 -10.28 11.06
C ALA A 232 21.46 -11.34 10.03
N GLY A 233 21.25 -10.88 8.80
CA GLY A 233 21.01 -11.71 7.64
C GLY A 233 22.29 -11.76 6.82
N THR A 234 22.90 -12.92 6.78
CA THR A 234 24.09 -13.21 5.98
C THR A 234 23.89 -12.77 4.53
N SER A 235 24.55 -11.68 4.16
CA SER A 235 24.60 -11.17 2.79
C SER A 235 25.32 -12.18 1.90
N ARG A 236 24.57 -12.89 1.05
CA ARG A 236 25.12 -13.38 -0.21
C ARG A 236 24.78 -12.37 -1.30
N SER A 237 25.52 -11.26 -1.33
CA SER A 237 25.55 -10.35 -2.46
C SER A 237 26.20 -11.09 -3.64
N GLY A 238 25.50 -11.27 -4.75
CA GLY A 238 26.03 -11.83 -5.99
C GLY A 238 25.39 -13.13 -6.49
N GLY A 239 24.43 -13.72 -5.77
CA GLY A 239 23.74 -14.95 -6.19
C GLY A 239 22.67 -14.68 -7.27
N ARG A 240 22.51 -15.65 -8.19
CA ARG A 240 21.39 -15.63 -9.15
C ARG A 240 20.06 -15.86 -8.42
N VAL A 241 19.06 -15.05 -8.70
CA VAL A 241 17.68 -15.19 -8.20
C VAL A 241 16.87 -15.92 -9.27
N LEU A 242 16.32 -17.08 -8.97
CA LEU A 242 15.60 -17.93 -9.94
C LEU A 242 16.41 -18.24 -11.22
N GLY A 243 17.74 -18.32 -11.09
CA GLY A 243 18.65 -18.57 -12.20
C GLY A 243 19.01 -17.32 -13.03
N TRP A 244 18.50 -16.14 -12.72
CA TRP A 244 18.73 -14.88 -13.42
C TRP A 244 19.46 -13.85 -12.55
N PRO A 245 20.06 -12.80 -13.16
CA PRO A 245 20.56 -11.65 -12.43
C PRO A 245 19.46 -11.00 -11.60
N PRO A 246 19.71 -10.58 -10.35
CA PRO A 246 18.70 -10.04 -9.45
C PRO A 246 17.92 -8.85 -10.03
N ASN A 247 18.59 -7.96 -10.75
CA ASN A 247 17.96 -6.79 -11.35
C ASN A 247 16.99 -7.14 -12.50
N ILE A 248 17.25 -8.22 -13.25
CA ILE A 248 16.32 -8.70 -14.27
C ILE A 248 15.05 -9.25 -13.62
N VAL A 249 15.19 -10.00 -12.52
CA VAL A 249 14.03 -10.51 -11.78
C VAL A 249 13.21 -9.36 -11.20
N LEU A 250 13.88 -8.33 -10.63
CA LEU A 250 13.18 -7.14 -10.16
C LEU A 250 12.46 -6.41 -11.29
N ALA A 251 13.10 -6.23 -12.45
CA ALA A 251 12.47 -5.59 -13.62
C ALA A 251 11.21 -6.36 -14.06
N ILE A 252 11.28 -7.69 -14.14
CA ILE A 252 10.13 -8.53 -14.50
C ILE A 252 9.00 -8.38 -13.48
N VAL A 253 9.30 -8.45 -12.17
CA VAL A 253 8.29 -8.29 -11.11
C VAL A 253 7.69 -6.88 -11.15
N SER A 254 8.48 -5.84 -11.41
CA SER A 254 8.03 -4.44 -11.49
C SER A 254 7.15 -4.20 -12.72
N VAL A 255 7.53 -4.72 -13.89
CA VAL A 255 6.72 -4.64 -15.12
C VAL A 255 5.42 -5.44 -14.95
N ALA A 256 5.48 -6.62 -14.34
CA ALA A 256 4.30 -7.41 -14.04
C ALA A 256 3.35 -6.66 -13.10
N SER A 257 3.87 -5.99 -12.06
CA SER A 257 3.04 -5.19 -11.15
C SER A 257 2.41 -3.98 -11.84
N PHE A 258 3.14 -3.30 -12.73
CA PHE A 258 2.61 -2.23 -13.57
C PHE A 258 1.42 -2.74 -14.42
N PHE A 259 1.59 -3.85 -15.14
CA PHE A 259 0.54 -4.45 -15.95
C PHE A 259 -0.66 -4.93 -15.12
N CYS A 260 -0.42 -5.45 -13.92
CA CYS A 260 -1.46 -5.86 -13.00
C CYS A 260 -2.29 -4.67 -12.49
N CYS A 261 -1.65 -3.52 -12.25
CA CYS A 261 -2.31 -2.34 -11.68
C CYS A 261 -3.15 -1.57 -12.69
N ILE A 262 -2.89 -1.68 -13.98
CA ILE A 262 -3.71 -1.07 -15.04
C ILE A 262 -5.19 -1.50 -14.93
N PRO A 263 -5.53 -2.80 -15.01
CA PRO A 263 -6.91 -3.25 -14.90
C PRO A 263 -7.54 -3.01 -13.51
N MET A 264 -6.73 -2.92 -12.45
CA MET A 264 -7.23 -2.60 -11.11
C MET A 264 -7.86 -1.20 -11.03
N ALA A 265 -7.27 -0.22 -11.73
CA ALA A 265 -7.71 1.15 -11.72
C ALA A 265 -8.96 1.38 -12.59
N MET A 266 -9.18 0.60 -13.64
CA MET A 266 -10.25 0.83 -14.60
C MET A 266 -11.65 0.78 -13.96
N PRO A 267 -12.08 -0.31 -13.28
CA PRO A 267 -13.38 -0.33 -12.63
C PRO A 267 -13.46 0.66 -11.46
N SER A 268 -12.40 0.77 -10.65
CA SER A 268 -12.42 1.66 -9.48
C SER A 268 -12.58 3.15 -9.86
N THR A 269 -12.17 3.55 -11.07
CA THR A 269 -12.29 4.93 -11.55
C THR A 269 -13.56 5.15 -12.39
N HIS A 270 -13.98 4.16 -13.17
CA HIS A 270 -15.00 4.34 -14.19
C HIS A 270 -16.33 3.64 -13.91
N LEU A 271 -16.47 2.85 -12.83
CA LEU A 271 -17.67 2.03 -12.56
C LEU A 271 -18.95 2.85 -12.52
N ILE A 272 -18.94 4.01 -11.86
CA ILE A 272 -20.14 4.87 -11.78
C ILE A 272 -20.54 5.40 -13.17
N ALA A 273 -19.55 5.84 -13.95
CA ALA A 273 -19.78 6.31 -15.31
C ALA A 273 -20.27 5.19 -16.23
N PHE A 274 -19.68 3.99 -16.11
CA PHE A 274 -20.09 2.79 -16.83
C PHE A 274 -21.55 2.39 -16.51
N CYS A 275 -21.92 2.35 -15.23
CA CYS A 275 -23.30 2.10 -14.81
C CYS A 275 -24.27 3.12 -15.40
N GLY A 276 -23.90 4.40 -15.41
CA GLY A 276 -24.73 5.44 -15.97
C GLY A 276 -24.88 5.36 -17.50
N ASP A 277 -23.94 4.73 -18.23
CA ASP A 277 -24.09 4.46 -19.68
C ASP A 277 -25.03 3.28 -19.97
N LEU A 278 -25.20 2.39 -18.99
CA LEU A 278 -26.18 1.29 -19.03
C LEU A 278 -27.57 1.73 -18.52
N GLY A 279 -27.79 3.04 -18.26
CA GLY A 279 -29.04 3.55 -17.74
C GLY A 279 -29.29 3.31 -16.26
N ILE A 280 -28.28 2.84 -15.52
CA ILE A 280 -28.34 2.65 -14.05
C ILE A 280 -28.18 4.00 -13.37
N ALA A 281 -29.04 4.31 -12.41
CA ALA A 281 -28.99 5.56 -11.67
C ALA A 281 -27.62 5.80 -11.00
N PRO A 282 -27.08 7.04 -11.01
CA PRO A 282 -25.78 7.36 -10.42
C PRO A 282 -25.64 6.92 -8.95
N ALA A 283 -26.73 7.06 -8.17
CA ALA A 283 -26.76 6.60 -6.78
C ALA A 283 -26.51 5.08 -6.64
N ARG A 284 -27.06 4.28 -7.56
CA ARG A 284 -26.83 2.83 -7.59
C ARG A 284 -25.40 2.50 -8.01
N GLY A 285 -24.84 3.23 -8.98
CA GLY A 285 -23.43 3.14 -9.37
C GLY A 285 -22.48 3.48 -8.21
N ALA A 286 -22.79 4.51 -7.43
CA ALA A 286 -22.02 4.88 -6.24
C ALA A 286 -22.07 3.79 -5.16
N ILE A 287 -23.24 3.19 -4.90
CA ILE A 287 -23.39 2.04 -3.98
C ILE A 287 -22.58 0.84 -4.51
N MET A 288 -22.61 0.59 -5.82
CA MET A 288 -21.87 -0.51 -6.44
C MET A 288 -20.34 -0.34 -6.25
N LEU A 289 -19.83 0.88 -6.42
CA LEU A 289 -18.41 1.19 -6.12
C LEU A 289 -18.11 0.99 -4.63
N SER A 290 -19.02 1.36 -3.74
CA SER A 290 -18.87 1.10 -2.30
C SER A 290 -18.85 -0.39 -1.99
N VAL A 291 -19.67 -1.20 -2.62
CA VAL A 291 -19.66 -2.67 -2.46
C VAL A 291 -18.33 -3.25 -2.94
N LEU A 292 -17.82 -2.82 -4.10
CA LEU A 292 -16.52 -3.23 -4.62
C LEU A 292 -15.41 -2.95 -3.60
N LEU A 293 -15.37 -1.75 -3.04
CA LEU A 293 -14.30 -1.34 -2.12
C LEU A 293 -14.48 -1.88 -0.69
N ALA A 294 -15.73 -2.09 -0.24
CA ALA A 294 -16.00 -2.77 1.02
C ALA A 294 -15.58 -4.24 0.99
N THR A 295 -15.89 -4.96 -0.09
CA THR A 295 -15.43 -6.35 -0.25
C THR A 295 -13.92 -6.42 -0.39
N ALA A 296 -13.28 -5.44 -1.03
CA ALA A 296 -11.82 -5.31 -1.08
C ALA A 296 -11.22 -5.08 0.32
N PHE A 297 -11.86 -4.29 1.18
CA PHE A 297 -11.42 -4.09 2.56
C PHE A 297 -11.39 -5.42 3.34
N VAL A 298 -12.47 -6.18 3.27
CA VAL A 298 -12.59 -7.48 3.96
C VAL A 298 -11.58 -8.49 3.37
N SER A 299 -11.56 -8.61 2.05
CA SER A 299 -10.74 -9.62 1.38
C SER A 299 -9.24 -9.39 1.54
N ARG A 300 -8.80 -8.13 1.77
CA ARG A 300 -7.39 -7.81 2.02
C ARG A 300 -6.81 -8.58 3.20
N GLN A 301 -7.59 -8.80 4.24
CA GLN A 301 -7.18 -9.58 5.42
C GLN A 301 -7.02 -11.06 5.07
N ILE A 302 -7.94 -11.59 4.27
CA ILE A 302 -7.91 -12.99 3.80
C ILE A 302 -6.71 -13.23 2.89
N TRP A 303 -6.45 -12.32 1.95
CA TRP A 303 -5.30 -12.41 1.05
C TRP A 303 -3.95 -12.31 1.78
N GLY A 304 -3.88 -11.55 2.88
CA GLY A 304 -2.70 -11.52 3.76
C GLY A 304 -2.39 -12.91 4.30
N TRP A 305 -3.38 -13.59 4.87
CA TRP A 305 -3.23 -14.96 5.38
C TRP A 305 -2.87 -15.97 4.27
N ILE A 306 -3.52 -15.88 3.10
CA ILE A 306 -3.19 -16.72 1.92
C ILE A 306 -1.74 -16.48 1.50
N SER A 307 -1.31 -15.23 1.47
CA SER A 307 0.03 -14.83 1.05
C SER A 307 1.12 -15.37 1.97
N ASP A 308 0.87 -15.37 3.28
CA ASP A 308 1.79 -15.94 4.28
C ASP A 308 1.92 -17.47 4.11
N ARG A 309 0.84 -18.17 3.74
CA ARG A 309 0.83 -19.62 3.62
C ARG A 309 1.39 -20.12 2.28
N PHE A 310 1.06 -19.47 1.16
CA PHE A 310 1.39 -19.93 -0.19
C PHE A 310 2.55 -19.15 -0.84
N GLY A 311 2.96 -18.04 -0.22
CA GLY A 311 4.02 -17.16 -0.71
C GLY A 311 3.52 -16.14 -1.74
N GLY A 312 4.26 -15.02 -1.85
CA GLY A 312 3.84 -13.85 -2.62
C GLY A 312 3.55 -14.13 -4.09
N LEU A 313 4.45 -14.81 -4.81
CA LEU A 313 4.30 -15.07 -6.27
C LEU A 313 3.05 -15.90 -6.61
N ARG A 314 2.75 -16.94 -5.82
CA ARG A 314 1.56 -17.77 -6.06
C ARG A 314 0.28 -17.00 -5.74
N THR A 315 0.29 -16.19 -4.70
CA THR A 315 -0.82 -15.33 -4.33
C THR A 315 -1.11 -14.30 -5.42
N VAL A 316 -0.09 -13.66 -5.98
CA VAL A 316 -0.24 -12.76 -7.14
C VAL A 316 -0.86 -13.49 -8.32
N LEU A 317 -0.40 -14.71 -8.64
CA LEU A 317 -0.93 -15.49 -9.76
C LEU A 317 -2.43 -15.78 -9.61
N VAL A 318 -2.86 -16.26 -8.43
CA VAL A 318 -4.27 -16.57 -8.15
C VAL A 318 -5.13 -15.31 -8.10
N GLY A 319 -4.66 -14.25 -7.43
CA GLY A 319 -5.37 -12.96 -7.37
C GLY A 319 -5.52 -12.32 -8.76
N SER A 320 -4.47 -12.35 -9.59
CA SER A 320 -4.54 -11.83 -10.96
C SER A 320 -5.48 -12.67 -11.84
N ALA A 321 -5.52 -13.99 -11.68
CA ALA A 321 -6.47 -14.83 -12.40
C ALA A 321 -7.91 -14.54 -12.01
N SER A 322 -8.20 -14.37 -10.71
CA SER A 322 -9.54 -13.96 -10.24
C SER A 322 -9.93 -12.58 -10.73
N MET A 323 -8.98 -11.64 -10.80
CA MET A 323 -9.20 -10.30 -11.36
C MET A 323 -9.51 -10.37 -12.87
N ALA A 324 -8.78 -11.20 -13.66
CA ALA A 324 -9.08 -11.41 -15.09
C ALA A 324 -10.50 -11.93 -15.30
N ALA A 325 -10.92 -12.90 -14.50
CA ALA A 325 -12.27 -13.46 -14.56
C ALA A 325 -13.33 -12.41 -14.24
N ALA A 326 -13.13 -11.60 -13.20
CA ALA A 326 -14.04 -10.53 -12.83
C ALA A 326 -14.10 -9.41 -13.89
N MET A 327 -12.96 -9.04 -14.49
CA MET A 327 -12.94 -8.07 -15.61
C MET A 327 -13.69 -8.60 -16.83
N THR A 328 -13.55 -9.88 -17.17
CA THR A 328 -14.31 -10.52 -18.22
C THR A 328 -15.81 -10.51 -17.90
N ALA A 329 -16.16 -10.75 -16.63
CA ALA A 329 -17.56 -10.67 -16.19
C ALA A 329 -18.14 -9.25 -16.32
N PHE A 330 -17.38 -8.17 -16.11
CA PHE A 330 -17.81 -6.81 -16.41
C PHE A 330 -18.16 -6.58 -17.89
N LEU A 331 -17.44 -7.23 -18.82
CA LEU A 331 -17.75 -7.14 -20.26
C LEU A 331 -19.05 -7.86 -20.63
N LEU A 332 -19.34 -8.97 -19.95
CA LEU A 332 -20.47 -9.84 -20.28
C LEU A 332 -21.77 -9.46 -19.54
N THR A 333 -21.67 -8.65 -18.48
CA THR A 333 -22.80 -8.35 -17.59
C THR A 333 -23.26 -6.91 -17.81
N GLN A 334 -24.55 -6.74 -18.14
CA GLN A 334 -25.14 -5.42 -18.37
C GLN A 334 -26.34 -5.13 -17.44
N ASN A 335 -26.80 -6.13 -16.68
CA ASN A 335 -27.89 -5.95 -15.74
C ASN A 335 -27.36 -5.51 -14.36
N GLU A 336 -28.15 -4.71 -13.65
CA GLU A 336 -27.75 -4.09 -12.38
C GLU A 336 -27.36 -5.13 -11.32
N ALA A 337 -28.18 -6.17 -11.11
CA ALA A 337 -27.93 -7.19 -10.08
C ALA A 337 -26.64 -7.96 -10.36
N GLY A 338 -26.40 -8.33 -11.62
CA GLY A 338 -25.17 -8.99 -12.05
C GLY A 338 -23.94 -8.11 -11.84
N LEU A 339 -24.04 -6.81 -12.15
CA LEU A 339 -22.94 -5.86 -11.93
C LEU A 339 -22.60 -5.69 -10.45
N PHE A 340 -23.59 -5.72 -9.53
CA PHE A 340 -23.30 -5.77 -8.08
C PHE A 340 -22.50 -7.01 -7.69
N ALA A 341 -22.89 -8.18 -8.22
CA ALA A 341 -22.15 -9.43 -7.96
C ALA A 341 -20.73 -9.39 -8.54
N VAL A 342 -20.57 -8.88 -9.77
CA VAL A 342 -19.26 -8.73 -10.41
C VAL A 342 -18.39 -7.73 -9.67
N ALA A 343 -18.93 -6.59 -9.23
CA ALA A 343 -18.22 -5.59 -8.45
C ALA A 343 -17.72 -6.18 -7.11
N ALA A 344 -18.57 -6.93 -6.41
CA ALA A 344 -18.19 -7.64 -5.20
C ALA A 344 -17.08 -8.69 -5.46
N ALA A 345 -17.23 -9.50 -6.51
CA ALA A 345 -16.24 -10.51 -6.89
C ALA A 345 -14.88 -9.87 -7.28
N PHE A 346 -14.92 -8.75 -8.01
CA PHE A 346 -13.71 -8.00 -8.33
C PHE A 346 -13.02 -7.50 -7.07
N GLY A 347 -13.78 -6.89 -6.13
CA GLY A 347 -13.24 -6.43 -4.85
C GLY A 347 -12.59 -7.56 -4.04
N LEU A 348 -13.24 -8.74 -4.01
CA LEU A 348 -12.70 -9.93 -3.35
C LEU A 348 -11.41 -10.42 -4.01
N GLY A 349 -11.27 -10.31 -5.32
CA GLY A 349 -10.17 -10.89 -6.08
C GLY A 349 -8.87 -10.08 -6.04
N TYR A 350 -8.93 -8.75 -6.03
CA TYR A 350 -7.75 -7.93 -6.36
C TYR A 350 -7.01 -7.32 -5.16
N SER A 351 -7.67 -7.14 -4.03
CA SER A 351 -7.17 -6.25 -2.97
C SER A 351 -5.84 -6.67 -2.33
N GLY A 352 -5.54 -7.96 -2.32
CA GLY A 352 -4.32 -8.52 -1.74
C GLY A 352 -3.12 -8.59 -2.67
N ILE A 353 -3.27 -8.25 -3.95
CA ILE A 353 -2.23 -8.47 -4.95
C ILE A 353 -0.99 -7.60 -4.71
N ILE A 354 -1.17 -6.30 -4.41
CA ILE A 354 -0.03 -5.39 -4.16
C ILE A 354 0.79 -5.82 -2.94
N PRO A 355 0.20 -6.12 -1.76
CA PRO A 355 0.95 -6.71 -0.65
C PRO A 355 1.66 -8.02 -1.00
N ALA A 356 1.04 -8.87 -1.81
CA ALA A 356 1.66 -10.12 -2.26
C ALA A 356 2.88 -9.88 -3.17
N TYR A 357 2.87 -8.83 -4.00
CA TYR A 357 4.04 -8.38 -4.75
C TYR A 357 5.17 -7.92 -3.83
N VAL A 358 4.85 -7.12 -2.81
CA VAL A 358 5.84 -6.68 -1.81
C VAL A 358 6.43 -7.88 -1.08
N LEU A 359 5.59 -8.84 -0.68
CA LEU A 359 6.06 -10.08 -0.05
C LEU A 359 6.94 -10.90 -1.00
N ALA A 360 6.58 -11.00 -2.29
CA ALA A 360 7.39 -11.69 -3.29
C ALA A 360 8.79 -11.08 -3.42
N VAL A 361 8.90 -9.75 -3.46
CA VAL A 361 10.21 -9.06 -3.46
C VAL A 361 11.00 -9.37 -2.18
N ARG A 362 10.36 -9.34 -1.01
CA ARG A 362 11.02 -9.67 0.27
C ARG A 362 11.45 -11.14 0.37
N GLN A 363 10.76 -12.04 -0.32
CA GLN A 363 11.12 -13.47 -0.38
C GLN A 363 12.19 -13.79 -1.41
N LEU A 364 12.33 -12.97 -2.46
CA LEU A 364 13.27 -13.18 -3.56
C LEU A 364 14.62 -12.51 -3.34
N PHE A 365 14.66 -11.43 -2.56
CA PHE A 365 15.87 -10.61 -2.39
C PHE A 365 16.29 -10.47 -0.93
N PRO A 366 17.60 -10.21 -0.67
CA PRO A 366 18.10 -9.96 0.67
C PRO A 366 17.39 -8.77 1.35
N ALA A 367 17.25 -8.84 2.67
CA ALA A 367 16.56 -7.80 3.45
C ALA A 367 17.19 -6.40 3.30
N GLN A 368 18.51 -6.33 3.12
CA GLN A 368 19.25 -5.07 2.92
C GLN A 368 18.84 -4.37 1.62
N GLU A 369 18.52 -5.13 0.59
CA GLU A 369 18.11 -4.59 -0.71
C GLU A 369 16.61 -4.23 -0.76
N ALA A 370 15.82 -4.68 0.20
CA ALA A 370 14.38 -4.39 0.26
C ALA A 370 14.10 -2.88 0.41
N SER A 371 15.03 -2.12 1.00
CA SER A 371 14.91 -0.68 1.22
C SER A 371 14.76 0.15 -0.06
N TRP A 372 15.28 -0.32 -1.20
CA TRP A 372 15.14 0.34 -2.48
C TRP A 372 14.29 -0.45 -3.48
N ARG A 373 14.30 -1.81 -3.41
CA ARG A 373 13.54 -2.66 -4.33
C ARG A 373 12.03 -2.56 -4.11
N VAL A 374 11.58 -2.50 -2.85
CA VAL A 374 10.14 -2.36 -2.54
C VAL A 374 9.60 -1.00 -2.99
N PRO A 375 10.23 0.15 -2.68
CA PRO A 375 9.81 1.43 -3.24
C PRO A 375 9.79 1.47 -4.78
N THR A 376 10.76 0.86 -5.46
CA THR A 376 10.78 0.76 -6.93
C THR A 376 9.57 0.00 -7.45
N LEU A 377 9.25 -1.15 -6.84
CA LEU A 377 8.05 -1.91 -7.17
C LEU A 377 6.77 -1.09 -6.96
N LEU A 378 6.65 -0.42 -5.82
CA LEU A 378 5.45 0.37 -5.49
C LEU A 378 5.29 1.59 -6.41
N LEU A 379 6.39 2.20 -6.85
CA LEU A 379 6.36 3.25 -7.87
C LEU A 379 5.82 2.72 -9.20
N CYS A 380 6.27 1.55 -9.65
CA CYS A 380 5.74 0.90 -10.86
C CYS A 380 4.27 0.54 -10.71
N SER A 381 3.86 0.01 -9.54
CA SER A 381 2.45 -0.30 -9.24
C SER A 381 1.57 0.97 -9.28
N GLY A 382 2.00 2.05 -8.63
CA GLY A 382 1.31 3.34 -8.62
C GLY A 382 1.21 3.96 -10.01
N SER A 383 2.27 3.86 -10.82
CA SER A 383 2.26 4.29 -12.22
C SER A 383 1.28 3.47 -13.06
N GLY A 384 1.16 2.16 -12.81
CA GLY A 384 0.16 1.29 -13.44
C GLY A 384 -1.27 1.70 -13.09
N MET A 385 -1.53 2.01 -11.81
CA MET A 385 -2.84 2.55 -11.37
C MET A 385 -3.18 3.85 -12.08
N ALA A 386 -2.20 4.77 -12.17
CA ALA A 386 -2.38 6.03 -12.85
C ALA A 386 -2.65 5.83 -14.35
N ALA A 387 -1.85 5.01 -15.02
CA ALA A 387 -2.02 4.72 -16.44
C ALA A 387 -3.39 4.07 -16.73
N GLY A 388 -3.84 3.12 -15.88
CA GLY A 388 -5.09 2.39 -16.08
C GLY A 388 -6.33 3.28 -16.00
N GLY A 389 -6.40 4.16 -14.99
CA GLY A 389 -7.51 5.09 -14.85
C GLY A 389 -7.63 6.05 -16.02
N TRP A 390 -6.53 6.66 -16.42
CA TRP A 390 -6.51 7.58 -17.58
C TRP A 390 -6.78 6.88 -18.91
N LEU A 391 -6.12 5.72 -19.15
CA LEU A 391 -6.27 4.94 -20.38
C LEU A 391 -7.73 4.51 -20.61
N ALA A 392 -8.47 4.16 -19.56
CA ALA A 392 -9.87 3.81 -19.68
C ALA A 392 -10.72 5.00 -20.13
N GLY A 393 -10.44 6.22 -19.64
CA GLY A 393 -11.06 7.44 -20.10
C GLY A 393 -10.74 7.73 -21.57
N LEU A 394 -9.47 7.66 -21.95
CA LEU A 394 -8.99 7.89 -23.32
C LEU A 394 -9.63 6.90 -24.32
N LEU A 395 -9.70 5.63 -23.96
CA LEU A 395 -10.33 4.62 -24.81
C LEU A 395 -11.84 4.85 -24.92
N TYR A 396 -12.48 5.28 -23.82
CA TYR A 396 -13.89 5.68 -23.88
C TYR A 396 -14.10 6.88 -24.81
N ASP A 397 -13.29 7.92 -24.70
CA ASP A 397 -13.41 9.12 -25.54
C ASP A 397 -13.20 8.81 -27.02
N ARG A 398 -12.37 7.79 -27.33
CA ARG A 398 -12.10 7.34 -28.70
C ARG A 398 -13.21 6.47 -29.30
N TYR A 399 -13.79 5.59 -28.49
CA TYR A 399 -14.72 4.55 -28.98
C TYR A 399 -16.18 4.76 -28.57
N GLY A 400 -16.45 5.60 -27.55
CA GLY A 400 -17.80 5.89 -27.06
C GLY A 400 -18.37 4.84 -26.08
N PHE A 401 -17.63 3.78 -25.76
CA PHE A 401 -18.06 2.72 -24.84
C PHE A 401 -16.88 2.05 -24.14
N TYR A 402 -17.14 1.35 -22.99
CA TYR A 402 -16.08 0.83 -22.13
C TYR A 402 -15.49 -0.54 -22.51
N ALA A 403 -16.10 -1.30 -23.44
CA ALA A 403 -15.59 -2.63 -23.78
C ALA A 403 -14.12 -2.61 -24.25
N PRO A 404 -13.64 -1.64 -25.09
CA PRO A 404 -12.22 -1.54 -25.43
C PRO A 404 -11.33 -1.29 -24.22
N ALA A 405 -11.79 -0.50 -23.25
CA ALA A 405 -11.02 -0.23 -22.02
C ALA A 405 -10.87 -1.51 -21.19
N PHE A 406 -11.96 -2.22 -20.90
CA PHE A 406 -11.90 -3.47 -20.14
C PHE A 406 -11.14 -4.57 -20.88
N GLY A 407 -11.32 -4.68 -22.22
CA GLY A 407 -10.56 -5.62 -23.04
C GLY A 407 -9.05 -5.36 -23.00
N THR A 408 -8.64 -4.10 -23.07
CA THR A 408 -7.24 -3.69 -22.92
C THR A 408 -6.74 -4.03 -21.50
N GLY A 409 -7.54 -3.78 -20.47
CA GLY A 409 -7.21 -4.18 -19.10
C GLY A 409 -6.99 -5.68 -18.95
N ILE A 410 -7.85 -6.51 -19.57
CA ILE A 410 -7.68 -7.96 -19.59
C ILE A 410 -6.38 -8.34 -20.29
N ALA A 411 -6.04 -7.72 -21.43
CA ALA A 411 -4.80 -7.99 -22.16
C ALA A 411 -3.56 -7.71 -21.29
N PHE A 412 -3.52 -6.57 -20.60
CA PHE A 412 -2.44 -6.27 -19.65
C PHE A 412 -2.39 -7.25 -18.48
N ASN A 413 -3.55 -7.69 -17.97
CA ASN A 413 -3.56 -8.69 -16.91
C ASN A 413 -3.09 -10.06 -17.36
N LEU A 414 -3.42 -10.46 -18.58
CA LEU A 414 -2.90 -11.71 -19.18
C LEU A 414 -1.37 -11.64 -19.36
N ALA A 415 -0.83 -10.49 -19.81
CA ALA A 415 0.62 -10.28 -19.87
C ALA A 415 1.26 -10.40 -18.47
N ASN A 416 0.64 -9.81 -17.45
CA ASN A 416 1.07 -10.00 -16.06
C ASN A 416 1.05 -11.48 -15.65
N LEU A 417 -0.03 -12.21 -15.92
CA LEU A 417 -0.16 -13.64 -15.61
C LEU A 417 0.96 -14.47 -16.27
N VAL A 418 1.33 -14.17 -17.52
CA VAL A 418 2.46 -14.82 -18.21
C VAL A 418 3.77 -14.55 -17.49
N LEU A 419 4.06 -13.28 -17.13
CA LEU A 419 5.30 -12.91 -16.44
C LEU A 419 5.41 -13.58 -15.06
N ILE A 420 4.34 -13.54 -14.27
CA ILE A 420 4.33 -14.17 -12.94
C ILE A 420 4.33 -15.68 -13.04
N GLY A 421 3.59 -16.26 -14.00
CA GLY A 421 3.61 -17.70 -14.28
C GLY A 421 5.01 -18.21 -14.62
N LEU A 422 5.77 -17.44 -15.41
CA LEU A 422 7.19 -17.73 -15.72
C LEU A 422 8.06 -17.73 -14.44
N LEU A 423 7.87 -16.78 -13.54
CA LEU A 423 8.63 -16.74 -12.28
C LEU A 423 8.23 -17.88 -11.33
N VAL A 424 6.95 -18.23 -11.28
CA VAL A 424 6.45 -19.34 -10.45
C VAL A 424 6.97 -20.69 -10.96
N SER A 425 6.97 -20.92 -12.28
CA SER A 425 7.51 -22.16 -12.88
C SER A 425 8.99 -22.29 -12.60
N ARG A 426 9.78 -21.23 -12.80
CA ARG A 426 11.23 -21.26 -12.49
C ARG A 426 11.52 -21.52 -11.01
N ARG A 427 10.71 -20.98 -10.11
CA ARG A 427 10.85 -21.28 -8.67
C ARG A 427 10.67 -22.77 -8.35
N ARG A 428 9.78 -23.46 -9.07
CA ARG A 428 9.60 -24.92 -8.93
C ARG A 428 10.84 -25.68 -9.40
N TYR A 429 11.42 -25.32 -10.54
CA TYR A 429 12.63 -25.97 -11.08
C TYR A 429 13.86 -25.73 -10.20
N ALA A 430 14.04 -24.53 -9.64
CA ALA A 430 15.14 -24.24 -8.73
C ALA A 430 15.05 -25.01 -7.39
N GLY A 431 13.83 -25.35 -6.95
CA GLY A 431 13.59 -26.14 -5.74
C GLY A 431 13.80 -27.67 -5.93
N HIS A 432 13.81 -28.18 -7.16
CA HIS A 432 14.03 -29.59 -7.45
C HIS A 432 15.49 -29.92 -7.76
N GLY A 433 16.37 -28.91 -7.85
CA GLY A 433 17.78 -29.06 -8.20
C GLY A 433 18.76 -29.11 -7.02
N ILE A 434 18.28 -29.19 -5.76
CA ILE A 434 19.13 -29.42 -4.59
C ILE A 434 18.88 -30.86 -4.15
N PRO A 435 19.84 -31.82 -4.44
CA PRO A 435 19.80 -33.12 -3.76
C PRO A 435 19.92 -32.85 -2.25
N ALA A 436 19.02 -33.42 -1.48
CA ALA A 436 19.16 -33.54 -0.05
C ALA A 436 20.48 -34.30 0.21
N LEU A 437 21.57 -33.60 0.47
CA LEU A 437 22.74 -34.16 1.12
C LEU A 437 22.47 -34.08 2.61
N ALA A 438 21.95 -35.16 3.06
CA ALA A 438 22.26 -36.02 4.21
C ALA A 438 22.72 -35.35 5.49
N ALA A 439 21.91 -35.64 6.53
CA ALA A 439 22.20 -35.94 7.92
C ALA A 439 22.94 -34.89 8.75
#